data_40bae78b8ee6d9ab0c6219807c87aed8
#
_entry.id   40bae78b8ee6d9ab0c6219807c87aed8
#
_cell.length_a   1.000
_cell.length_b   1.000
_cell.length_c   1.000
_cell.angle_alpha   90.00
_cell.angle_beta   90.00
_cell.angle_gamma   90.00
#
_symmetry.space_group_name_H-M   'P 1'
#
loop_
_entity.id
_entity.type
_entity.pdbx_description
1 polymer ?
#
loop_
_entity_poly.entity_id
_entity_poly.type
_entity_poly.pdbx_seq_one_letter_code
_entity_poly.pdbx_strand_id
1 'polypeptide(L)'
;MSNRLYTTRRQSIVDALVTKFKDINGTGDFLSNVYGNVSPRLKFWDEVEDFPAIHLNAGSETRDYQGGGYKDRFLSVTIRIYVREEDAVDALDKLLEDVESVVEDNSRLQYTDRQGNVQYTQQITILSIDTDEGVLEPLGVGEILLEVRY
;
A
#
# COMPACT_ATOMS: atom_id res chain seq x y z
N MET A 1 2.00 2.42 32.56
CA MET A 1 2.12 2.08 31.12
C MET A 1 2.60 3.30 30.38
N SER A 2 3.66 3.16 29.58
CA SER A 2 4.21 4.29 28.85
C SER A 2 3.31 4.67 27.66
N ASN A 3 3.21 5.97 27.40
CA ASN A 3 2.52 6.47 26.23
C ASN A 3 3.49 6.48 25.04
N ARG A 4 3.16 5.74 23.99
CA ARG A 4 4.03 5.58 22.80
C ARG A 4 3.61 6.45 21.63
N LEU A 5 3.03 7.60 21.86
CA LEU A 5 2.56 8.49 20.77
C LEU A 5 3.68 8.95 19.85
N TYR A 6 4.91 8.98 20.35
CA TYR A 6 6.05 9.50 19.60
C TYR A 6 6.92 8.43 18.96
N THR A 7 6.55 7.15 19.08
CA THR A 7 7.24 6.06 18.40
C THR A 7 6.72 5.87 16.98
N THR A 8 7.38 5.01 16.22
CA THR A 8 6.89 4.65 14.89
C THR A 8 5.57 3.91 14.99
N ARG A 9 4.69 4.18 14.06
CA ARG A 9 3.38 3.52 13.92
C ARG A 9 3.25 2.81 12.57
N ARG A 10 4.39 2.44 12.02
CA ARG A 10 4.51 1.92 10.66
C ARG A 10 3.62 0.70 10.39
N GLN A 11 3.57 -0.26 11.33
CA GLN A 11 2.76 -1.46 11.15
C GLN A 11 1.27 -1.13 11.16
N SER A 12 0.84 -0.22 12.03
CA SER A 12 -0.56 0.21 12.08
C SER A 12 -0.99 0.91 10.78
N ILE A 13 -0.10 1.68 10.17
CA ILE A 13 -0.34 2.33 8.88
C ILE A 13 -0.46 1.27 7.77
N VAL A 14 0.44 0.29 7.73
CA VAL A 14 0.37 -0.81 6.76
C VAL A 14 -0.94 -1.58 6.90
N ASP A 15 -1.34 -1.90 8.12
CA ASP A 15 -2.59 -2.64 8.38
C ASP A 15 -3.82 -1.86 7.91
N ALA A 16 -3.83 -0.54 8.09
CA ALA A 16 -4.91 0.32 7.61
C ALA A 16 -4.96 0.34 6.07
N LEU A 17 -3.80 0.40 5.40
CA LEU A 17 -3.72 0.31 3.94
C LEU A 17 -4.23 -1.04 3.44
N VAL A 18 -3.86 -2.14 4.10
CA VAL A 18 -4.37 -3.48 3.76
C VAL A 18 -5.89 -3.49 3.79
N THR A 19 -6.49 -2.94 4.83
CA THR A 19 -7.95 -2.86 4.96
C THR A 19 -8.57 -2.09 3.80
N LYS A 20 -7.98 -0.96 3.41
CA LYS A 20 -8.48 -0.15 2.30
C LYS A 20 -8.35 -0.85 0.95
N PHE A 21 -7.23 -1.52 0.69
CA PHE A 21 -7.05 -2.25 -0.57
C PHE A 21 -7.98 -3.45 -0.70
N LYS A 22 -8.44 -4.02 0.40
CA LYS A 22 -9.44 -5.09 0.37
C LYS A 22 -10.79 -4.63 -0.17
N ASP A 23 -11.05 -3.33 -0.22
CA ASP A 23 -12.26 -2.77 -0.81
C ASP A 23 -12.28 -2.84 -2.34
N ILE A 24 -11.16 -3.18 -2.97
CA ILE A 24 -11.09 -3.40 -4.43
C ILE A 24 -11.77 -4.72 -4.74
N ASN A 25 -13.06 -4.67 -5.03
CA ASN A 25 -13.92 -5.86 -5.13
C ASN A 25 -14.70 -5.95 -6.44
N GLY A 26 -14.33 -5.16 -7.44
CA GLY A 26 -14.97 -5.17 -8.76
C GLY A 26 -16.32 -4.47 -8.81
N THR A 27 -16.75 -3.81 -7.75
CA THR A 27 -18.00 -3.05 -7.69
C THR A 27 -17.73 -1.55 -7.65
N GLY A 28 -18.75 -0.75 -7.94
CA GLY A 28 -18.61 0.71 -7.99
C GLY A 28 -17.65 1.12 -9.10
N ASP A 29 -16.67 1.96 -8.76
CA ASP A 29 -15.70 2.47 -9.72
C ASP A 29 -14.48 1.56 -9.89
N PHE A 30 -14.39 0.45 -9.16
CA PHE A 30 -13.26 -0.46 -9.27
C PHE A 30 -13.31 -1.32 -10.54
N LEU A 31 -12.19 -1.37 -11.24
CA LEU A 31 -12.03 -2.14 -12.48
C LEU A 31 -11.64 -3.59 -12.22
N SER A 32 -11.10 -3.87 -11.03
CA SER A 32 -10.53 -5.17 -10.66
C SER A 32 -11.18 -5.69 -9.38
N ASN A 33 -11.02 -7.00 -9.13
CA ASN A 33 -11.42 -7.62 -7.88
C ASN A 33 -10.26 -8.44 -7.34
N VAL A 34 -9.76 -8.07 -6.15
CA VAL A 34 -8.64 -8.79 -5.52
C VAL A 34 -9.12 -9.91 -4.58
N TYR A 35 -10.45 -10.05 -4.42
CA TYR A 35 -11.06 -11.10 -3.57
C TYR A 35 -10.49 -11.11 -2.15
N GLY A 36 -10.15 -9.94 -1.62
CA GLY A 36 -9.57 -9.80 -0.29
C GLY A 36 -8.11 -10.27 -0.18
N ASN A 37 -7.46 -10.59 -1.30
CA ASN A 37 -6.11 -11.14 -1.33
C ASN A 37 -5.06 -10.02 -1.20
N VAL A 38 -5.04 -9.39 -0.03
CA VAL A 38 -4.11 -8.31 0.31
C VAL A 38 -3.35 -8.72 1.57
N SER A 39 -2.03 -8.63 1.53
CA SER A 39 -1.16 -9.09 2.61
C SER A 39 -0.20 -7.98 3.07
N PRO A 40 0.04 -7.85 4.40
CA PRO A 40 1.01 -6.89 4.94
C PRO A 40 2.46 -7.37 4.84
N ARG A 41 2.75 -8.33 3.98
CA ARG A 41 4.09 -8.89 3.76
C ARG A 41 4.34 -9.03 2.27
N LEU A 42 5.57 -8.77 1.85
CA LEU A 42 5.98 -9.02 0.48
C LEU A 42 6.28 -10.52 0.28
N LYS A 43 5.95 -11.01 -0.92
CA LYS A 43 6.32 -12.35 -1.38
C LYS A 43 7.01 -12.23 -2.74
N PHE A 44 7.87 -13.17 -3.05
CA PHE A 44 8.40 -13.31 -4.41
C PHE A 44 7.28 -13.78 -5.35
N TRP A 45 7.38 -13.42 -6.61
CA TRP A 45 6.37 -13.73 -7.61
C TRP A 45 6.08 -15.23 -7.74
N ASP A 46 7.08 -16.08 -7.53
CA ASP A 46 6.95 -17.53 -7.60
C ASP A 46 6.30 -18.15 -6.36
N GLU A 47 6.15 -17.39 -5.30
CA GLU A 47 5.48 -17.81 -4.06
C GLU A 47 4.01 -17.41 -4.02
N VAL A 48 3.57 -16.58 -4.96
CA VAL A 48 2.17 -16.10 -5.02
C VAL A 48 1.32 -17.17 -5.68
N GLU A 49 0.29 -17.64 -4.97
CA GLU A 49 -0.61 -18.70 -5.44
C GLU A 49 -1.96 -18.16 -5.91
N ASP A 50 -2.47 -17.11 -5.27
CA ASP A 50 -3.77 -16.52 -5.58
C ASP A 50 -3.61 -15.20 -6.31
N PHE A 51 -4.36 -15.01 -7.38
CA PHE A 51 -4.32 -13.81 -8.24
C PHE A 51 -5.72 -13.25 -8.45
N PRO A 52 -5.89 -11.93 -8.57
CA PRO A 52 -4.84 -10.92 -8.34
C PRO A 52 -4.43 -10.84 -6.86
N ALA A 53 -3.24 -10.34 -6.59
CA ALA A 53 -2.72 -10.21 -5.24
C ALA A 53 -2.08 -8.83 -5.04
N ILE A 54 -2.25 -8.29 -3.84
CA ILE A 54 -1.57 -7.06 -3.41
C ILE A 54 -0.77 -7.39 -2.17
N HIS A 55 0.53 -7.16 -2.23
CA HIS A 55 1.43 -7.33 -1.10
C HIS A 55 2.12 -6.01 -0.79
N LEU A 56 2.11 -5.59 0.46
CA LEU A 56 2.75 -4.34 0.83
C LEU A 56 3.58 -4.49 2.09
N ASN A 57 4.59 -3.64 2.23
CA ASN A 57 5.48 -3.65 3.36
C ASN A 57 6.07 -2.25 3.59
N ALA A 58 6.25 -1.90 4.86
CA ALA A 58 6.95 -0.70 5.24
C ALA A 58 8.46 -0.94 5.20
N GLY A 59 9.16 -0.07 4.49
CA GLY A 59 10.62 -0.10 4.38
C GLY A 59 11.27 0.90 5.33
N SER A 60 12.14 1.76 4.78
CA SER A 60 12.82 2.77 5.57
C SER A 60 11.90 3.91 6.00
N GLU A 61 12.25 4.50 7.12
CA GLU A 61 11.58 5.69 7.63
C GLU A 61 12.64 6.73 7.94
N THR A 62 12.46 7.94 7.43
CA THR A 62 13.28 9.09 7.78
C THR A 62 12.48 10.05 8.62
N ARG A 63 13.18 10.88 9.40
CA ARG A 63 12.54 11.83 10.30
C ARG A 63 13.18 13.19 10.17
N ASP A 64 12.33 14.22 10.23
CA ASP A 64 12.74 15.60 10.26
C ASP A 64 12.24 16.21 11.56
N TYR A 65 13.17 16.57 12.45
CA TYR A 65 12.85 17.11 13.76
C TYR A 65 12.67 18.62 13.67
N GLN A 66 11.48 19.07 14.05
CA GLN A 66 11.11 20.47 14.06
C GLN A 66 11.25 21.04 15.49
N GLY A 67 11.30 22.36 15.61
CA GLY A 67 11.27 23.00 16.91
C GLY A 67 9.99 22.71 17.67
N GLY A 68 10.04 22.83 19.01
CA GLY A 68 8.85 22.62 19.85
C GLY A 68 8.46 21.17 20.09
N GLY A 69 9.37 20.22 19.82
CA GLY A 69 9.12 18.80 20.05
C GLY A 69 8.37 18.09 18.92
N TYR A 70 8.12 18.77 17.81
CA TYR A 70 7.46 18.18 16.64
C TYR A 70 8.49 17.47 15.76
N LYS A 71 8.05 16.40 15.11
CA LYS A 71 8.82 15.74 14.07
C LYS A 71 7.89 15.25 12.97
N ASP A 72 8.37 15.38 11.75
CA ASP A 72 7.74 14.75 10.58
C ASP A 72 8.38 13.41 10.32
N ARG A 73 7.57 12.40 10.04
CA ARG A 73 8.03 11.05 9.70
C ARG A 73 7.66 10.77 8.27
N PHE A 74 8.62 10.26 7.52
CA PHE A 74 8.44 9.90 6.11
C PHE A 74 8.70 8.41 5.98
N LEU A 75 7.64 7.64 5.85
CA LEU A 75 7.68 6.19 5.77
C LEU A 75 7.61 5.76 4.31
N SER A 76 8.57 4.97 3.87
CA SER A 76 8.50 4.33 2.55
C SER A 76 7.70 3.04 2.65
N VAL A 77 6.68 2.93 1.80
CA VAL A 77 5.86 1.72 1.68
C VAL A 77 5.97 1.22 0.25
N THR A 78 6.35 -0.03 0.09
CA THR A 78 6.39 -0.71 -1.19
C THR A 78 5.13 -1.55 -1.35
N ILE A 79 4.43 -1.37 -2.46
CA ILE A 79 3.27 -2.18 -2.82
C ILE A 79 3.65 -2.98 -4.07
N ARG A 80 3.53 -4.30 -4.00
CA ARG A 80 3.66 -5.18 -5.16
C ARG A 80 2.32 -5.77 -5.51
N ILE A 81 1.99 -5.72 -6.77
CA ILE A 81 0.76 -6.29 -7.29
C ILE A 81 1.06 -7.35 -8.32
N TYR A 82 0.27 -8.40 -8.28
CA TYR A 82 0.46 -9.56 -9.15
C TYR A 82 -0.87 -9.90 -9.80
N VAL A 83 -0.83 -10.10 -11.11
CA VAL A 83 -1.97 -10.59 -11.87
C VAL A 83 -1.54 -11.78 -12.71
N ARG A 84 -2.49 -12.63 -13.03
CA ARG A 84 -2.25 -13.76 -13.95
C ARG A 84 -3.43 -13.85 -14.91
N GLU A 85 -3.22 -13.35 -16.11
CA GLU A 85 -4.21 -13.38 -17.17
C GLU A 85 -3.50 -13.41 -18.53
N GLU A 86 -4.22 -13.80 -19.57
CA GLU A 86 -3.69 -13.84 -20.94
C GLU A 86 -3.20 -12.46 -21.37
N ASP A 87 -4.00 -11.42 -21.13
CA ASP A 87 -3.56 -10.02 -21.31
C ASP A 87 -3.15 -9.45 -19.95
N ALA A 88 -1.97 -9.83 -19.49
CA ALA A 88 -1.46 -9.42 -18.19
C ALA A 88 -1.20 -7.91 -18.13
N VAL A 89 -0.81 -7.28 -19.23
CA VAL A 89 -0.55 -5.83 -19.27
C VAL A 89 -1.82 -5.05 -18.96
N ASP A 90 -2.93 -5.38 -19.61
CA ASP A 90 -4.21 -4.70 -19.37
C ASP A 90 -4.72 -4.95 -17.96
N ALA A 91 -4.67 -6.21 -17.49
CA ALA A 91 -5.10 -6.55 -16.14
C ALA A 91 -4.29 -5.82 -15.07
N LEU A 92 -2.98 -5.71 -15.27
CA LEU A 92 -2.09 -5.01 -14.35
C LEU A 92 -2.39 -3.52 -14.33
N ASP A 93 -2.59 -2.90 -15.48
CA ASP A 93 -2.91 -1.47 -15.57
C ASP A 93 -4.23 -1.14 -14.90
N LYS A 94 -5.24 -1.99 -15.03
CA LYS A 94 -6.52 -1.82 -14.33
C LYS A 94 -6.34 -1.88 -12.82
N LEU A 95 -5.57 -2.83 -12.34
CA LEU A 95 -5.32 -2.95 -10.90
C LEU A 95 -4.47 -1.78 -10.38
N LEU A 96 -3.51 -1.31 -11.15
CA LEU A 96 -2.73 -0.11 -10.80
C LEU A 96 -3.62 1.12 -10.67
N GLU A 97 -4.56 1.32 -11.57
CA GLU A 97 -5.52 2.43 -11.47
C GLU A 97 -6.38 2.32 -10.22
N ASP A 98 -6.82 1.12 -9.86
CA ASP A 98 -7.61 0.90 -8.66
C ASP A 98 -6.80 1.19 -7.39
N VAL A 99 -5.55 0.74 -7.34
CA VAL A 99 -4.65 0.99 -6.20
C VAL A 99 -4.36 2.50 -6.08
N GLU A 100 -4.07 3.16 -7.18
CA GLU A 100 -3.83 4.61 -7.20
C GLU A 100 -5.06 5.37 -6.69
N SER A 101 -6.25 4.97 -7.14
CA SER A 101 -7.51 5.56 -6.70
C SER A 101 -7.69 5.46 -5.19
N VAL A 102 -7.42 4.28 -4.61
CA VAL A 102 -7.52 4.07 -3.16
C VAL A 102 -6.52 4.97 -2.42
N VAL A 103 -5.29 5.05 -2.90
CA VAL A 103 -4.25 5.89 -2.28
C VAL A 103 -4.63 7.37 -2.32
N GLU A 104 -5.09 7.85 -3.48
CA GLU A 104 -5.47 9.26 -3.64
C GLU A 104 -6.67 9.64 -2.78
N ASP A 105 -7.64 8.75 -2.66
CA ASP A 105 -8.82 8.96 -1.82
C ASP A 105 -8.50 8.93 -0.32
N ASN A 106 -7.37 8.34 0.06
CA ASN A 106 -6.97 8.15 1.45
C ASN A 106 -5.62 8.80 1.77
N SER A 107 -5.31 9.95 1.17
CA SER A 107 -4.07 10.67 1.45
C SER A 107 -3.94 11.00 2.95
N ARG A 108 -5.06 11.28 3.59
CA ARG A 108 -5.16 11.43 5.03
C ARG A 108 -5.80 10.18 5.63
N LEU A 109 -5.03 9.09 5.63
CA LEU A 109 -5.49 7.78 6.05
C LEU A 109 -5.73 7.74 7.56
N GLN A 110 -6.90 7.27 7.94
CA GLN A 110 -7.20 6.98 9.35
C GLN A 110 -6.66 5.60 9.72
N TYR A 111 -5.97 5.51 10.83
CA TYR A 111 -5.49 4.25 11.39
C TYR A 111 -5.59 4.27 12.92
N THR A 112 -5.56 3.09 13.52
CA THR A 112 -5.56 2.95 14.98
C THR A 112 -4.20 2.43 15.42
N ASP A 113 -3.54 3.13 16.33
CA ASP A 113 -2.24 2.71 16.84
C ASP A 113 -2.37 1.56 17.84
N ARG A 114 -1.25 1.05 18.32
CA ARG A 114 -1.23 -0.11 19.22
C ARG A 114 -1.78 0.19 20.63
N GLN A 115 -1.92 1.45 20.99
CA GLN A 115 -2.56 1.88 22.22
C GLN A 115 -4.07 2.10 22.07
N GLY A 116 -4.62 1.90 20.87
CA GLY A 116 -6.04 2.10 20.60
C GLY A 116 -6.42 3.53 20.25
N ASN A 117 -5.44 4.42 20.04
CA ASN A 117 -5.72 5.80 19.66
C ASN A 117 -5.93 5.91 18.15
N VAL A 118 -6.94 6.68 17.75
CA VAL A 118 -7.17 6.99 16.34
C VAL A 118 -6.18 8.05 15.91
N GLN A 119 -5.49 7.79 14.81
CA GLN A 119 -4.47 8.65 14.22
C GLN A 119 -4.77 8.85 12.73
N TYR A 120 -4.13 9.85 12.13
CA TYR A 120 -4.26 10.16 10.70
C TYR A 120 -2.88 10.41 10.12
N THR A 121 -2.65 9.91 8.90
CA THR A 121 -1.49 10.34 8.13
C THR A 121 -1.68 11.79 7.69
N GLN A 122 -0.60 12.49 7.41
CA GLN A 122 -0.69 13.86 6.88
C GLN A 122 -0.86 13.84 5.38
N GLN A 123 -0.12 12.96 4.70
CA GLN A 123 -0.14 12.85 3.25
C GLN A 123 0.46 11.52 2.82
N ILE A 124 -0.08 10.95 1.75
CA ILE A 124 0.51 9.80 1.07
C ILE A 124 0.81 10.22 -0.36
N THR A 125 2.06 10.08 -0.76
CA THR A 125 2.54 10.46 -2.08
C THR A 125 3.00 9.21 -2.84
N ILE A 126 2.52 9.06 -4.07
CA ILE A 126 3.03 8.02 -4.98
C ILE A 126 4.31 8.56 -5.61
N LEU A 127 5.43 7.89 -5.33
CA LEU A 127 6.74 8.31 -5.83
C LEU A 127 7.06 7.69 -7.19
N SER A 128 6.69 6.42 -7.39
CA SER A 128 6.95 5.72 -8.65
C SER A 128 5.99 4.56 -8.83
N ILE A 129 5.78 4.19 -10.10
CA ILE A 129 5.03 3.01 -10.51
C ILE A 129 5.88 2.31 -11.57
N ASP A 130 6.26 1.07 -11.32
CA ASP A 130 7.07 0.24 -12.22
C ASP A 130 6.34 -1.06 -12.55
N THR A 131 6.54 -1.56 -13.75
CA THR A 131 5.94 -2.81 -14.21
C THR A 131 6.97 -3.69 -14.89
N ASP A 132 6.62 -4.96 -15.09
CA ASP A 132 7.42 -5.91 -15.86
C ASP A 132 7.27 -5.72 -17.39
N GLU A 133 6.46 -4.76 -17.82
CA GLU A 133 6.23 -4.42 -19.22
C GLU A 133 5.76 -5.59 -20.11
N GLY A 134 5.09 -6.58 -19.49
CA GLY A 134 4.59 -7.75 -20.19
C GLY A 134 5.60 -8.88 -20.38
N VAL A 135 6.82 -8.71 -19.88
CA VAL A 135 7.91 -9.71 -20.07
C VAL A 135 7.56 -11.06 -19.47
N LEU A 136 6.77 -11.06 -18.38
CA LEU A 136 6.43 -12.27 -17.61
C LEU A 136 5.08 -12.86 -18.00
N GLU A 137 4.39 -12.36 -19.02
CA GLU A 137 3.06 -12.87 -19.37
C GLU A 137 3.03 -14.42 -19.43
N PRO A 138 1.99 -15.06 -18.90
CA PRO A 138 0.70 -14.54 -18.41
C PRO A 138 0.73 -13.95 -17.00
N LEU A 139 1.88 -13.84 -16.39
CA LEU A 139 2.06 -13.17 -15.10
C LEU A 139 2.37 -11.69 -15.35
N GLY A 140 1.70 -10.82 -14.59
CA GLY A 140 2.02 -9.39 -14.56
C GLY A 140 2.44 -8.98 -13.17
N VAL A 141 3.51 -8.21 -13.08
CA VAL A 141 4.06 -7.72 -11.80
C VAL A 141 4.19 -6.21 -11.86
N GLY A 142 3.62 -5.54 -10.87
CA GLY A 142 3.77 -4.10 -10.69
C GLY A 142 4.30 -3.76 -9.31
N GLU A 143 4.99 -2.64 -9.21
CA GLU A 143 5.50 -2.13 -7.95
C GLU A 143 5.19 -0.65 -7.84
N ILE A 144 4.60 -0.26 -6.72
CA ILE A 144 4.31 1.14 -6.40
C ILE A 144 5.09 1.50 -5.15
N LEU A 145 5.85 2.59 -5.22
CA LEU A 145 6.55 3.14 -4.06
C LEU A 145 5.77 4.33 -3.55
N LEU A 146 5.38 4.26 -2.28
CA LEU A 146 4.71 5.34 -1.58
C LEU A 146 5.62 5.98 -0.56
N GLU A 147 5.40 7.28 -0.32
CA GLU A 147 5.90 7.95 0.86
C GLU A 147 4.72 8.38 1.72
N VAL A 148 4.68 7.90 2.95
CA VAL A 148 3.65 8.23 3.92
C VAL A 148 4.24 9.20 4.94
N ARG A 149 3.71 10.40 4.98
CA ARG A 149 4.08 11.40 5.98
C ARG A 149 3.08 11.33 7.14
N TYR A 150 3.61 11.21 8.36
CA TYR A 150 2.74 11.11 9.55
C TYR A 150 3.35 11.71 10.81
#